data_474a2e644104de15deae918fcda6b67f
#
_entry.id   474a2e644104de15deae918fcda6b67f
#
_cell.length_a   1.000
_cell.length_b   1.000
_cell.length_c   1.000
_cell.angle_alpha   90.00
_cell.angle_beta   90.00
_cell.angle_gamma   90.00
#
_symmetry.space_group_name_H-M   'P 1'
#
loop_
_entity.id
_entity.type
_entity.pdbx_description
1 polymer ?
#
loop_
_entity_poly.entity_id
_entity_poly.type
_entity_poly.pdbx_seq_one_letter_code
_entity_poly.pdbx_strand_id
1 'polypeptide(L)'
;MTAYLFPVKTAFILFPFLAMFLLIPFLIFNYRKYGYLNKWRSFILYSLLLYLLNAYFLVILPLPQTFDTCSLQPANTQHMQLSPFYFIQEISSHTSAVLTKPTTYFYLLKESAFLQVAFNVLLTVPFGIYLRYYFRRSFLQTICISFFLSLFFELTQVTGLYGIYNCAYRLFDIDDLFLNTLGGVIGFIIAPIFTYFLPKTNELDSHINLETKPVGFIRRLIACLLY
;
A
#
# COMPACT_ATOMS: atom_id res chain seq x y z
N MET A 1 -12.37 1.96 16.18
CA MET A 1 -12.15 0.72 15.40
C MET A 1 -13.05 0.59 14.18
N THR A 2 -14.29 1.05 14.21
CA THR A 2 -15.22 0.98 13.07
C THR A 2 -14.76 1.76 11.83
N ALA A 3 -14.04 2.87 12.01
CA ALA A 3 -13.55 3.70 10.90
C ALA A 3 -12.58 2.96 9.95
N TYR A 4 -11.73 2.07 10.48
CA TYR A 4 -10.80 1.28 9.66
C TYR A 4 -11.42 0.03 9.04
N LEU A 5 -12.54 -0.45 9.59
CA LEU A 5 -13.21 -1.64 9.06
C LEU A 5 -13.93 -1.38 7.75
N PHE A 6 -14.47 -0.17 7.55
CA PHE A 6 -15.17 0.18 6.32
C PHE A 6 -14.26 0.14 5.09
N PRO A 7 -13.08 0.81 5.08
CA PRO A 7 -12.11 0.72 3.97
C PRO A 7 -11.70 -0.71 3.65
N VAL A 8 -11.37 -1.50 4.67
CA VAL A 8 -10.94 -2.89 4.51
C VAL A 8 -12.04 -3.75 3.90
N LYS A 9 -13.29 -3.64 4.40
CA LYS A 9 -14.44 -4.36 3.81
C LYS A 9 -14.66 -3.98 2.35
N THR A 10 -14.56 -2.70 2.01
CA THR A 10 -14.71 -2.20 0.64
C THR A 10 -13.64 -2.80 -0.26
N ALA A 11 -12.38 -2.85 0.19
CA ALA A 11 -11.29 -3.47 -0.55
C ALA A 11 -11.54 -4.97 -0.81
N PHE A 12 -11.98 -5.71 0.21
CA PHE A 12 -12.29 -7.13 0.05
C PHE A 12 -13.48 -7.42 -0.89
N ILE A 13 -14.47 -6.53 -0.91
CA ILE A 13 -15.62 -6.67 -1.82
C ILE A 13 -15.19 -6.36 -3.28
N LEU A 14 -14.40 -5.32 -3.49
CA LEU A 14 -13.98 -4.90 -4.83
C LEU A 14 -12.85 -5.77 -5.40
N PHE A 15 -12.04 -6.39 -4.56
CA PHE A 15 -10.89 -7.18 -4.98
C PHE A 15 -11.25 -8.32 -5.97
N PRO A 16 -12.28 -9.16 -5.75
CA PRO A 16 -12.63 -10.23 -6.68
C PRO A 16 -12.97 -9.70 -8.08
N PHE A 17 -13.70 -8.60 -8.17
CA PHE A 17 -14.07 -7.99 -9.45
C PHE A 17 -12.83 -7.44 -10.17
N LEU A 18 -11.98 -6.72 -9.45
CA LEU A 18 -10.74 -6.18 -10.01
C LEU A 18 -9.77 -7.30 -10.40
N ALA A 19 -9.64 -8.34 -9.56
CA ALA A 19 -8.82 -9.50 -9.85
C ALA A 19 -9.31 -10.25 -11.08
N MET A 20 -10.63 -10.42 -11.25
CA MET A 20 -11.23 -11.05 -12.43
C MET A 20 -10.99 -10.21 -13.69
N PHE A 21 -11.15 -8.89 -13.61
CA PHE A 21 -10.87 -7.98 -14.74
C PHE A 21 -9.41 -8.05 -15.16
N LEU A 22 -8.49 -8.10 -14.20
CA LEU A 22 -7.04 -8.18 -14.46
C LEU A 22 -6.56 -9.58 -14.81
N LEU A 23 -7.41 -10.63 -14.65
CA LEU A 23 -7.02 -12.01 -14.89
C LEU A 23 -6.54 -12.24 -16.32
N ILE A 24 -7.30 -11.78 -17.31
CA ILE A 24 -6.99 -12.01 -18.73
C ILE A 24 -5.67 -11.34 -19.11
N PRO A 25 -5.45 -10.01 -18.92
CA PRO A 25 -4.18 -9.39 -19.24
C PRO A 25 -3.01 -9.98 -18.45
N PHE A 26 -3.23 -10.38 -17.18
CA PHE A 26 -2.23 -11.06 -16.38
C PHE A 26 -1.83 -12.43 -16.95
N LEU A 27 -2.80 -13.24 -17.38
CA LEU A 27 -2.54 -14.54 -17.99
C LEU A 27 -1.76 -14.39 -19.30
N ILE A 28 -2.18 -13.46 -20.17
CA ILE A 28 -1.52 -13.19 -21.46
C ILE A 28 -0.08 -12.73 -21.21
N PHE A 29 0.13 -11.75 -20.31
CA PHE A 29 1.47 -11.24 -20.01
C PHE A 29 2.40 -12.32 -19.46
N ASN A 30 1.94 -13.10 -18.47
CA ASN A 30 2.76 -14.17 -17.91
C ASN A 30 3.07 -15.27 -18.91
N TYR A 31 2.08 -15.65 -19.74
CA TYR A 31 2.28 -16.65 -20.73
C TYR A 31 3.28 -16.19 -21.82
N ARG A 32 3.15 -14.95 -22.32
CA ARG A 32 4.11 -14.39 -23.29
C ARG A 32 5.52 -14.32 -22.73
N LYS A 33 5.67 -13.93 -21.46
CA LYS A 33 6.99 -13.73 -20.85
C LYS A 33 7.66 -15.02 -20.40
N TYR A 34 6.90 -16.00 -19.89
CA TYR A 34 7.44 -17.18 -19.23
C TYR A 34 7.03 -18.51 -19.85
N GLY A 35 6.10 -18.51 -20.79
CA GLY A 35 5.59 -19.72 -21.44
C GLY A 35 4.67 -20.59 -20.57
N TYR A 36 4.42 -20.21 -19.32
CA TYR A 36 3.58 -20.96 -18.35
C TYR A 36 3.08 -20.06 -17.23
N LEU A 37 2.13 -20.58 -16.41
CA LEU A 37 1.63 -19.92 -15.23
C LEU A 37 2.23 -20.53 -13.97
N ASN A 38 2.90 -19.70 -13.19
CA ASN A 38 3.43 -20.07 -11.88
C ASN A 38 2.44 -19.66 -10.79
N LYS A 39 1.97 -20.63 -9.99
CA LYS A 39 1.00 -20.39 -8.91
C LYS A 39 1.53 -19.42 -7.84
N TRP A 40 2.81 -19.54 -7.46
CA TRP A 40 3.44 -18.64 -6.47
C TRP A 40 3.53 -17.21 -6.97
N ARG A 41 3.93 -17.03 -8.23
CA ARG A 41 3.98 -15.69 -8.84
C ARG A 41 2.59 -15.06 -8.87
N SER A 42 1.58 -15.83 -9.27
CA SER A 42 0.20 -15.37 -9.27
C SER A 42 -0.26 -14.98 -7.87
N PHE A 43 0.00 -15.83 -6.88
CA PHE A 43 -0.35 -15.54 -5.48
C PHE A 43 0.30 -14.24 -4.98
N ILE A 44 1.61 -14.06 -5.20
CA ILE A 44 2.33 -12.86 -4.76
C ILE A 44 1.75 -11.60 -5.44
N LEU A 45 1.48 -11.64 -6.74
CA LEU A 45 0.97 -10.47 -7.46
C LEU A 45 -0.47 -10.13 -7.08
N TYR A 46 -1.34 -11.13 -6.88
CA TYR A 46 -2.70 -10.88 -6.41
C TYR A 46 -2.75 -10.44 -4.94
N SER A 47 -1.85 -10.95 -4.09
CA SER A 47 -1.73 -10.47 -2.71
C SER A 47 -1.20 -9.02 -2.66
N LEU A 48 -0.26 -8.66 -3.53
CA LEU A 48 0.18 -7.27 -3.68
C LEU A 48 -0.96 -6.37 -4.16
N LEU A 49 -1.75 -6.80 -5.14
CA LEU A 49 -2.92 -6.06 -5.63
C LEU A 49 -3.93 -5.82 -4.50
N LEU A 50 -4.27 -6.86 -3.74
CA LEU A 50 -5.17 -6.75 -2.59
C LEU A 50 -4.60 -5.80 -1.54
N TYR A 51 -3.31 -5.91 -1.24
CA TYR A 51 -2.63 -5.02 -0.31
C TYR A 51 -2.69 -3.56 -0.77
N LEU A 52 -2.31 -3.26 -2.03
CA LEU A 52 -2.33 -1.89 -2.55
C LEU A 52 -3.76 -1.31 -2.58
N LEU A 53 -4.75 -2.12 -2.89
CA LEU A 53 -6.15 -1.72 -2.83
C LEU A 53 -6.59 -1.37 -1.40
N ASN A 54 -6.20 -2.21 -0.42
CA ASN A 54 -6.46 -1.91 1.00
C ASN A 54 -5.73 -0.64 1.44
N ALA A 55 -4.45 -0.47 1.10
CA ALA A 55 -3.67 0.72 1.44
C ALA A 55 -4.32 1.98 0.85
N TYR A 56 -4.70 1.94 -0.43
CA TYR A 56 -5.38 3.05 -1.09
C TYR A 56 -6.70 3.41 -0.41
N PHE A 57 -7.55 2.43 -0.09
CA PHE A 57 -8.82 2.71 0.59
C PHE A 57 -8.65 3.17 2.03
N LEU A 58 -7.67 2.66 2.76
CA LEU A 58 -7.36 3.14 4.11
C LEU A 58 -6.96 4.62 4.13
N VAL A 59 -6.25 5.05 3.08
CA VAL A 59 -5.81 6.43 2.95
C VAL A 59 -6.96 7.35 2.50
N ILE A 60 -7.82 6.90 1.59
CA ILE A 60 -8.80 7.76 0.92
C ILE A 60 -10.16 7.78 1.62
N LEU A 61 -10.61 6.65 2.17
CA LEU A 61 -11.92 6.55 2.80
C LEU A 61 -11.91 7.05 4.27
N PRO A 62 -13.04 7.60 4.77
CA PRO A 62 -14.30 7.81 4.09
C PRO A 62 -14.27 9.02 3.15
N LEU A 63 -14.99 8.92 2.04
CA LEU A 63 -15.18 10.06 1.14
C LEU A 63 -16.22 11.03 1.69
N PRO A 64 -16.10 12.34 1.39
CA PRO A 64 -17.14 13.33 1.67
C PRO A 64 -18.47 12.95 1.00
N GLN A 65 -19.57 13.28 1.66
CA GLN A 65 -20.92 12.99 1.13
C GLN A 65 -21.34 13.92 0.00
N THR A 66 -20.73 15.10 -0.11
CA THR A 66 -21.00 16.12 -1.12
C THR A 66 -19.74 16.40 -1.93
N PHE A 67 -19.91 16.72 -3.22
CA PHE A 67 -18.80 17.12 -4.09
C PHE A 67 -18.30 18.54 -3.77
N ASP A 68 -19.18 19.39 -3.20
CA ASP A 68 -18.82 20.71 -2.74
C ASP A 68 -18.23 20.65 -1.32
N THR A 69 -16.97 20.29 -1.26
CA THR A 69 -16.19 20.23 0.00
C THR A 69 -15.72 21.59 0.46
N CYS A 70 -15.69 22.61 -0.43
CA CYS A 70 -15.33 23.96 -0.09
C CYS A 70 -16.34 24.61 0.87
N SER A 71 -17.63 24.41 0.64
CA SER A 71 -18.69 24.96 1.48
C SER A 71 -18.72 24.41 2.91
N LEU A 72 -18.13 23.22 3.11
CA LEU A 72 -18.04 22.55 4.42
C LEU A 72 -16.85 23.02 5.26
N GLN A 73 -15.95 23.82 4.68
CA GLN A 73 -14.69 24.24 5.31
C GLN A 73 -14.72 25.71 5.69
N PRO A 74 -14.12 26.10 6.83
CA PRO A 74 -13.88 27.51 7.16
C PRO A 74 -13.06 28.20 6.08
N ALA A 75 -13.29 29.50 5.87
CA ALA A 75 -12.65 30.29 4.81
C ALA A 75 -11.09 30.30 4.88
N ASN A 76 -10.50 30.02 6.05
CA ASN A 76 -9.05 29.99 6.28
C ASN A 76 -8.51 28.56 6.52
N THR A 77 -9.16 27.53 6.00
CA THR A 77 -8.68 26.16 6.18
C THR A 77 -7.31 25.96 5.52
N GLN A 78 -6.32 25.55 6.29
CA GLN A 78 -5.04 25.14 5.75
C GLN A 78 -5.15 23.77 5.10
N HIS A 79 -4.68 23.66 3.86
CA HIS A 79 -4.68 22.41 3.10
C HIS A 79 -3.31 21.72 3.06
N MET A 80 -2.28 22.36 3.61
CA MET A 80 -0.91 21.83 3.59
C MET A 80 -0.24 22.05 4.94
N GLN A 81 0.30 20.99 5.51
CA GLN A 81 1.23 20.98 6.64
C GLN A 81 2.63 20.69 6.10
N LEU A 82 3.49 21.74 6.09
CA LEU A 82 4.83 21.64 5.51
C LEU A 82 5.95 21.70 6.57
N SER A 83 5.60 21.75 7.86
CA SER A 83 6.60 21.76 8.93
C SER A 83 7.07 20.33 9.22
N PRO A 84 8.31 19.95 8.90
CA PRO A 84 8.79 18.60 9.14
C PRO A 84 8.80 18.27 10.64
N PHE A 85 8.50 17.02 10.97
CA PHE A 85 8.46 16.49 12.35
C PHE A 85 7.43 17.16 13.27
N TYR A 86 6.38 17.74 12.69
CA TYR A 86 5.28 18.31 13.44
C TYR A 86 4.59 17.28 14.35
N PHE A 87 4.52 16.02 13.92
CA PHE A 87 3.99 14.91 14.72
C PHE A 87 4.67 14.76 16.09
N ILE A 88 5.97 15.11 16.22
CA ILE A 88 6.68 15.04 17.51
C ILE A 88 6.09 16.08 18.47
N GLN A 89 5.84 17.29 17.99
CA GLN A 89 5.22 18.34 18.78
C GLN A 89 3.78 17.96 19.16
N GLU A 90 3.03 17.41 18.23
CA GLU A 90 1.65 16.99 18.46
C GLU A 90 1.58 15.87 19.51
N ILE A 91 2.40 14.83 19.39
CA ILE A 91 2.49 13.77 20.40
C ILE A 91 2.90 14.36 21.75
N SER A 92 3.92 15.22 21.80
CA SER A 92 4.43 15.78 23.06
C SER A 92 3.42 16.68 23.78
N SER A 93 2.56 17.39 23.03
CA SER A 93 1.55 18.31 23.60
C SER A 93 0.32 17.59 24.16
N HIS A 94 -0.01 16.42 23.61
CA HIS A 94 -1.22 15.67 23.99
C HIS A 94 -0.95 14.46 24.89
N THR A 95 0.30 13.99 24.97
CA THR A 95 0.60 12.76 25.71
C THR A 95 0.65 12.97 27.21
N SER A 96 0.04 12.04 27.93
CA SER A 96 0.21 11.87 29.38
C SER A 96 1.40 10.99 29.75
N ALA A 97 2.16 10.52 28.76
CA ALA A 97 3.32 9.67 28.99
C ALA A 97 4.51 10.48 29.49
N VAL A 98 5.14 10.01 30.55
CA VAL A 98 6.34 10.63 31.14
C VAL A 98 7.54 9.75 30.80
N LEU A 99 8.54 10.30 30.10
CA LEU A 99 9.73 9.57 29.63
C LEU A 99 10.48 8.82 30.74
N THR A 100 10.41 9.30 31.99
CA THR A 100 11.06 8.67 33.15
C THR A 100 10.24 7.55 33.78
N LYS A 101 8.98 7.35 33.34
CA LYS A 101 8.06 6.35 33.93
C LYS A 101 7.56 5.38 32.87
N PRO A 102 8.20 4.22 32.66
CA PRO A 102 7.82 3.24 31.63
C PRO A 102 6.36 2.78 31.69
N THR A 103 5.76 2.75 32.89
CA THR A 103 4.34 2.39 33.10
C THR A 103 3.37 3.34 32.41
N THR A 104 3.80 4.57 32.08
CA THR A 104 2.96 5.55 31.40
C THR A 104 3.01 5.41 29.87
N TYR A 105 3.93 4.61 29.30
CA TYR A 105 4.03 4.42 27.83
C TYR A 105 2.80 3.75 27.22
N PHE A 106 2.04 3.02 28.03
CA PHE A 106 0.77 2.46 27.56
C PHE A 106 -0.26 3.52 27.14
N TYR A 107 -0.14 4.74 27.66
CA TYR A 107 -1.01 5.85 27.26
C TYR A 107 -0.72 6.29 25.83
N LEU A 108 0.53 6.19 25.35
CA LEU A 108 0.89 6.49 23.95
C LEU A 108 0.09 5.65 22.95
N LEU A 109 -0.16 4.37 23.27
CA LEU A 109 -0.93 3.47 22.41
C LEU A 109 -2.42 3.87 22.28
N LYS A 110 -2.88 4.81 23.06
CA LYS A 110 -4.24 5.36 23.02
C LYS A 110 -4.29 6.75 22.38
N GLU A 111 -3.14 7.41 22.23
CA GLU A 111 -3.05 8.73 21.63
C GLU A 111 -3.26 8.66 20.11
N SER A 112 -4.16 9.49 19.60
CA SER A 112 -4.48 9.52 18.16
C SER A 112 -3.28 9.90 17.31
N ALA A 113 -2.48 10.88 17.74
CA ALA A 113 -1.29 11.31 17.03
C ALA A 113 -0.23 10.20 16.94
N PHE A 114 0.01 9.46 18.02
CA PHE A 114 0.92 8.30 17.99
C PHE A 114 0.40 7.19 17.09
N LEU A 115 -0.90 6.89 17.16
CA LEU A 115 -1.50 5.88 16.30
C LEU A 115 -1.42 6.26 14.82
N GLN A 116 -1.61 7.54 14.47
CA GLN A 116 -1.45 8.03 13.10
C GLN A 116 -0.04 7.77 12.58
N VAL A 117 1.00 8.14 13.35
CA VAL A 117 2.40 7.87 13.02
C VAL A 117 2.66 6.37 12.83
N ALA A 118 2.20 5.56 13.78
CA ALA A 118 2.37 4.11 13.72
C ALA A 118 1.68 3.48 12.50
N PHE A 119 0.45 3.92 12.19
CA PHE A 119 -0.29 3.40 11.04
C PHE A 119 0.31 3.83 9.71
N ASN A 120 0.83 5.06 9.57
CA ASN A 120 1.51 5.49 8.36
C ASN A 120 2.76 4.65 8.09
N VAL A 121 3.58 4.40 9.12
CA VAL A 121 4.74 3.51 8.98
C VAL A 121 4.28 2.08 8.64
N LEU A 122 3.35 1.51 9.39
CA LEU A 122 2.89 0.13 9.19
C LEU A 122 2.20 -0.08 7.85
N LEU A 123 1.54 0.94 7.31
CA LEU A 123 0.85 0.90 6.03
C LEU A 123 1.78 0.47 4.89
N THR A 124 3.01 0.95 4.88
CA THR A 124 3.97 0.75 3.78
C THR A 124 5.04 -0.31 4.05
N VAL A 125 5.10 -0.87 5.28
CA VAL A 125 6.00 -1.99 5.59
C VAL A 125 5.82 -3.18 4.62
N PRO A 126 4.60 -3.68 4.34
CA PRO A 126 4.42 -4.77 3.38
C PRO A 126 4.93 -4.41 1.99
N PHE A 127 4.78 -3.14 1.56
CA PHE A 127 5.28 -2.68 0.28
C PHE A 127 6.80 -2.85 0.14
N GLY A 128 7.55 -2.44 1.17
CA GLY A 128 9.00 -2.63 1.23
C GLY A 128 9.41 -4.10 1.14
N ILE A 129 8.64 -5.00 1.78
CA ILE A 129 8.85 -6.45 1.68
C ILE A 129 8.68 -6.93 0.24
N TYR A 130 7.58 -6.53 -0.46
CA TYR A 130 7.36 -6.88 -1.87
C TYR A 130 8.46 -6.34 -2.78
N LEU A 131 8.89 -5.10 -2.58
CA LEU A 131 9.96 -4.48 -3.37
C LEU A 131 11.27 -5.26 -3.28
N ARG A 132 11.66 -5.70 -2.08
CA ARG A 132 12.87 -6.48 -1.90
C ARG A 132 12.72 -7.93 -2.37
N TYR A 133 11.68 -8.61 -1.93
CA TYR A 133 11.52 -10.04 -2.18
C TYR A 133 11.16 -10.35 -3.63
N TYR A 134 10.10 -9.74 -4.13
CA TYR A 134 9.57 -10.08 -5.45
C TYR A 134 10.21 -9.26 -6.56
N PHE A 135 10.28 -7.94 -6.41
CA PHE A 135 10.81 -7.04 -7.42
C PHE A 135 12.33 -6.89 -7.37
N ARG A 136 12.99 -7.39 -6.31
CA ARG A 136 14.45 -7.36 -6.11
C ARG A 136 15.05 -5.96 -6.28
N ARG A 137 14.35 -4.97 -5.78
CA ARG A 137 14.82 -3.59 -5.84
C ARG A 137 15.96 -3.37 -4.85
N SER A 138 16.87 -2.46 -5.22
CA SER A 138 17.92 -2.02 -4.31
C SER A 138 17.35 -1.15 -3.18
N PHE A 139 18.15 -0.92 -2.15
CA PHE A 139 17.75 -0.07 -1.03
C PHE A 139 17.32 1.34 -1.49
N LEU A 140 18.15 2.01 -2.31
CA LEU A 140 17.83 3.34 -2.83
C LEU A 140 16.58 3.35 -3.71
N GLN A 141 16.41 2.35 -4.57
CA GLN A 141 15.19 2.21 -5.37
C GLN A 141 13.95 2.04 -4.49
N THR A 142 14.07 1.31 -3.38
CA THR A 142 12.95 1.13 -2.43
C THR A 142 12.58 2.44 -1.78
N ILE A 143 13.56 3.26 -1.35
CA ILE A 143 13.30 4.61 -0.83
C ILE A 143 12.53 5.44 -1.85
N CYS A 144 13.06 5.55 -3.07
CA CYS A 144 12.42 6.34 -4.12
C CYS A 144 11.00 5.87 -4.45
N ILE A 145 10.79 4.55 -4.62
CA ILE A 145 9.48 4.00 -4.98
C ILE A 145 8.48 4.19 -3.82
N SER A 146 8.91 4.00 -2.56
CA SER A 146 8.05 4.23 -1.39
C SER A 146 7.69 5.70 -1.23
N PHE A 147 8.64 6.61 -1.47
CA PHE A 147 8.38 8.05 -1.49
C PHE A 147 7.34 8.43 -2.55
N PHE A 148 7.48 7.92 -3.78
CA PHE A 148 6.52 8.22 -4.84
C PHE A 148 5.15 7.61 -4.58
N LEU A 149 5.06 6.44 -3.93
CA LEU A 149 3.78 5.87 -3.50
C LEU A 149 3.11 6.77 -2.45
N SER A 150 3.87 7.24 -1.47
CA SER A 150 3.36 8.16 -0.45
C SER A 150 2.91 9.48 -1.07
N LEU A 151 3.72 10.05 -1.96
CA LEU A 151 3.38 11.27 -2.68
C LEU A 151 2.09 11.10 -3.52
N PHE A 152 1.90 9.93 -4.14
CA PHE A 152 0.67 9.62 -4.85
C PHE A 152 -0.54 9.64 -3.91
N PHE A 153 -0.44 9.12 -2.70
CA PHE A 153 -1.51 9.19 -1.72
C PHE A 153 -1.83 10.63 -1.32
N GLU A 154 -0.81 11.41 -0.97
CA GLU A 154 -0.96 12.81 -0.58
C GLU A 154 -1.56 13.68 -1.70
N LEU A 155 -1.06 13.52 -2.92
CA LEU A 155 -1.61 14.23 -4.08
C LEU A 155 -3.07 13.85 -4.34
N THR A 156 -3.43 12.59 -4.18
CA THR A 156 -4.83 12.15 -4.33
C THR A 156 -5.76 12.85 -3.32
N GLN A 157 -5.29 13.05 -2.09
CA GLN A 157 -6.06 13.69 -1.03
C GLN A 157 -6.17 15.21 -1.22
N VAL A 158 -5.02 15.89 -1.42
CA VAL A 158 -4.99 17.36 -1.52
C VAL A 158 -5.64 17.89 -2.79
N THR A 159 -5.63 17.11 -3.87
CA THR A 159 -6.32 17.49 -5.12
C THR A 159 -7.82 17.20 -5.11
N GLY A 160 -8.37 16.74 -3.99
CA GLY A 160 -9.78 16.34 -3.93
C GLY A 160 -10.10 15.21 -4.92
N LEU A 161 -9.30 14.13 -4.91
CA LEU A 161 -9.42 13.04 -5.89
C LEU A 161 -9.31 13.53 -7.34
N TYR A 162 -8.24 14.28 -7.61
CA TYR A 162 -7.97 14.84 -8.95
C TYR A 162 -9.09 15.73 -9.50
N GLY A 163 -9.71 16.53 -8.62
CA GLY A 163 -10.76 17.48 -9.00
C GLY A 163 -12.19 16.92 -9.02
N ILE A 164 -12.39 15.71 -8.51
CA ILE A 164 -13.74 15.19 -8.25
C ILE A 164 -14.44 16.01 -7.16
N TYR A 165 -13.70 16.41 -6.13
CA TYR A 165 -14.12 17.31 -5.08
C TYR A 165 -13.56 18.71 -5.34
N ASN A 166 -14.36 19.76 -5.10
CA ASN A 166 -13.96 21.15 -5.38
C ASN A 166 -12.79 21.63 -4.52
N CYS A 167 -12.68 21.15 -3.28
CA CYS A 167 -11.56 21.43 -2.37
C CYS A 167 -10.96 20.14 -1.83
N ALA A 168 -9.70 20.25 -1.36
CA ALA A 168 -9.05 19.18 -0.61
C ALA A 168 -9.92 18.78 0.59
N TYR A 169 -10.18 17.49 0.76
CA TYR A 169 -10.95 16.98 1.91
C TYR A 169 -10.07 16.43 3.03
N ARG A 170 -8.76 16.35 2.79
CA ARG A 170 -7.73 16.04 3.78
C ARG A 170 -6.54 16.97 3.61
N LEU A 171 -5.83 17.19 4.70
CA LEU A 171 -4.61 17.96 4.76
C LEU A 171 -3.48 17.17 4.08
N PHE A 172 -2.71 17.83 3.20
CA PHE A 172 -1.42 17.33 2.76
C PHE A 172 -0.43 17.43 3.91
N ASP A 173 0.20 16.34 4.30
CA ASP A 173 1.16 16.30 5.39
C ASP A 173 2.54 15.81 4.93
N ILE A 174 3.57 16.64 5.09
CA ILE A 174 4.93 16.26 4.75
C ILE A 174 5.45 15.14 5.65
N ASP A 175 4.96 15.05 6.88
CA ASP A 175 5.35 13.99 7.81
C ASP A 175 4.85 12.62 7.32
N ASP A 176 3.70 12.56 6.68
CA ASP A 176 3.17 11.32 6.08
C ASP A 176 4.07 10.82 4.93
N LEU A 177 4.70 11.75 4.17
CA LEU A 177 5.70 11.35 3.17
C LEU A 177 6.92 10.67 3.81
N PHE A 178 7.41 11.21 4.90
CA PHE A 178 8.56 10.64 5.62
C PHE A 178 8.20 9.31 6.30
N LEU A 179 7.06 9.27 7.00
CA LEU A 179 6.63 8.09 7.76
C LEU A 179 6.31 6.91 6.85
N ASN A 180 5.60 7.14 5.75
CA ASN A 180 5.32 6.10 4.76
C ASN A 180 6.63 5.63 4.07
N THR A 181 7.54 6.54 3.73
CA THR A 181 8.84 6.17 3.16
C THR A 181 9.64 5.34 4.14
N LEU A 182 9.67 5.74 5.43
CA LEU A 182 10.32 4.99 6.50
C LEU A 182 9.73 3.58 6.64
N GLY A 183 8.41 3.43 6.55
CA GLY A 183 7.75 2.13 6.57
C GLY A 183 8.24 1.22 5.43
N GLY A 184 8.36 1.75 4.21
CA GLY A 184 8.94 1.02 3.09
C GLY A 184 10.40 0.57 3.34
N VAL A 185 11.21 1.44 3.96
CA VAL A 185 12.59 1.13 4.35
C VAL A 185 12.65 0.03 5.42
N ILE A 186 11.81 0.14 6.45
CA ILE A 186 11.70 -0.89 7.49
C ILE A 186 11.29 -2.22 6.84
N GLY A 187 10.28 -2.22 5.97
CA GLY A 187 9.84 -3.40 5.23
C GLY A 187 10.96 -4.03 4.41
N PHE A 188 11.79 -3.21 3.75
CA PHE A 188 12.98 -3.69 3.04
C PHE A 188 13.96 -4.38 3.99
N ILE A 189 14.26 -3.78 5.15
CA ILE A 189 15.22 -4.33 6.10
C ILE A 189 14.76 -5.66 6.67
N ILE A 190 13.48 -5.76 7.08
CA ILE A 190 12.92 -6.96 7.70
C ILE A 190 12.47 -8.04 6.70
N ALA A 191 12.43 -7.72 5.40
CA ALA A 191 12.02 -8.66 4.36
C ALA A 191 12.70 -10.04 4.44
N PRO A 192 14.02 -10.20 4.71
CA PRO A 192 14.65 -11.51 4.80
C PRO A 192 14.03 -12.40 5.89
N ILE A 193 13.56 -11.81 6.99
CA ILE A 193 12.92 -12.54 8.10
C ILE A 193 11.59 -13.13 7.63
N PHE A 194 10.74 -12.32 7.00
CA PHE A 194 9.43 -12.74 6.52
C PHE A 194 9.50 -13.69 5.34
N THR A 195 10.52 -13.54 4.49
CA THR A 195 10.64 -14.33 3.27
C THR A 195 11.51 -15.58 3.44
N TYR A 196 12.01 -15.83 4.65
CA TYR A 196 12.86 -16.99 4.95
C TYR A 196 12.20 -18.33 4.56
N PHE A 197 10.89 -18.44 4.81
CA PHE A 197 10.11 -19.65 4.50
C PHE A 197 9.51 -19.64 3.09
N LEU A 198 9.68 -18.55 2.33
CA LEU A 198 9.12 -18.45 0.98
C LEU A 198 10.14 -18.94 -0.06
N PRO A 199 9.68 -19.52 -1.17
CA PRO A 199 10.57 -19.96 -2.24
C PRO A 199 11.33 -18.78 -2.83
N LYS A 200 12.61 -18.98 -3.10
CA LYS A 200 13.41 -17.94 -3.75
C LYS A 200 12.85 -17.61 -5.12
N THR A 201 12.68 -16.33 -5.38
CA THR A 201 12.09 -15.87 -6.66
C THR A 201 12.92 -16.27 -7.89
N ASN A 202 14.24 -16.56 -7.73
CA ASN A 202 15.09 -17.12 -8.79
C ASN A 202 14.75 -18.56 -9.14
N GLU A 203 14.27 -19.30 -8.14
CA GLU A 203 14.04 -20.75 -8.25
C GLU A 203 12.57 -21.04 -8.65
N LEU A 204 11.71 -20.03 -8.68
CA LEU A 204 10.30 -20.22 -9.06
C LEU A 204 10.15 -20.87 -10.44
N ASP A 205 11.13 -20.70 -11.31
CA ASP A 205 11.11 -21.15 -12.70
C ASP A 205 12.13 -22.29 -12.99
N SER A 206 13.03 -22.60 -12.05
CA SER A 206 14.17 -23.51 -12.26
C SER A 206 13.78 -24.98 -12.49
N HIS A 207 12.63 -25.39 -11.97
CA HIS A 207 12.16 -26.80 -12.06
C HIS A 207 11.21 -27.06 -13.23
N ILE A 208 11.08 -26.11 -14.18
CA ILE A 208 10.07 -26.23 -15.23
C ILE A 208 10.71 -26.55 -16.56
N ASN A 209 10.60 -27.81 -16.97
CA ASN A 209 10.89 -28.23 -18.31
C ASN A 209 9.63 -28.02 -19.18
N LEU A 210 9.67 -26.97 -20.06
CA LEU A 210 8.55 -26.60 -20.90
C LEU A 210 8.26 -27.63 -22.01
N GLU A 211 9.29 -28.37 -22.44
CA GLU A 211 9.16 -29.38 -23.51
C GLU A 211 8.33 -30.60 -23.10
N THR A 212 8.36 -30.93 -21.81
CA THR A 212 7.66 -32.13 -21.27
C THR A 212 6.28 -31.82 -20.69
N LYS A 213 5.88 -30.54 -20.58
CA LYS A 213 4.57 -30.19 -20.02
C LYS A 213 3.43 -30.41 -21.02
N PRO A 214 2.39 -31.18 -20.65
CA PRO A 214 1.20 -31.32 -21.49
C PRO A 214 0.51 -29.97 -21.69
N VAL A 215 -0.08 -29.80 -22.87
CA VAL A 215 -0.83 -28.59 -23.23
C VAL A 215 -2.13 -28.55 -22.42
N GLY A 216 -2.10 -27.90 -21.24
CA GLY A 216 -3.27 -27.74 -20.38
C GLY A 216 -4.35 -26.83 -20.95
N PHE A 217 -5.54 -26.90 -20.35
CA PHE A 217 -6.70 -26.05 -20.74
C PHE A 217 -6.38 -24.56 -20.85
N ILE A 218 -5.67 -24.01 -19.85
CA ILE A 218 -5.29 -22.57 -19.82
C ILE A 218 -4.40 -22.22 -21.02
N ARG A 219 -3.47 -23.09 -21.39
CA ARG A 219 -2.59 -22.87 -22.56
C ARG A 219 -3.38 -22.85 -23.86
N ARG A 220 -4.39 -23.69 -24.02
CA ARG A 220 -5.31 -23.70 -25.17
C ARG A 220 -6.18 -22.44 -25.19
N LEU A 221 -6.71 -22.02 -24.03
CA LEU A 221 -7.50 -20.80 -23.90
C LEU A 221 -6.71 -19.55 -24.31
N ILE A 222 -5.46 -19.42 -23.82
CA ILE A 222 -4.59 -18.28 -24.19
C ILE A 222 -4.24 -18.31 -25.66
N ALA A 223 -3.95 -19.49 -26.24
CA ALA A 223 -3.71 -19.61 -27.65
C ALA A 223 -4.93 -19.17 -28.49
N CYS A 224 -6.14 -19.54 -28.06
CA CYS A 224 -7.38 -19.12 -28.71
C CYS A 224 -7.65 -17.60 -28.60
N LEU A 225 -7.15 -16.93 -27.54
CA LEU A 225 -7.29 -15.48 -27.36
C LEU A 225 -6.22 -14.67 -28.10
N LEU A 226 -5.14 -15.32 -28.57
CA LEU A 226 -4.03 -14.68 -29.26
C LEU A 226 -4.05 -14.86 -30.79
N TYR A 227 -4.89 -15.75 -31.28
CA TYR A 227 -5.19 -16.01 -32.67
C TYR A 227 -6.61 -15.60 -33.00
#